data_0c5f3016825fa4e95e790dcec4b6a5af
#
_entry.id   0c5f3016825fa4e95e790dcec4b6a5af
#
_cell.length_a   1.000
_cell.length_b   1.000
_cell.length_c   1.000
_cell.angle_alpha   90.00
_cell.angle_beta   90.00
_cell.angle_gamma   90.00
#
_symmetry.space_group_name_H-M   'P 1'
#
loop_
_entity.id
_entity.type
_entity.pdbx_description
1 polymer ?
#
loop_
_entity_poly.entity_id
_entity_poly.type
_entity_poly.pdbx_seq_one_letter_code
_entity_poly.pdbx_strand_id
1 'polypeptide(L)'
;MYKEYPHFYYYDTREYGRKSRTDDPLLSTEEVLEKHSKIIEEYAIKYLGGPIPPENKYMEVGSGESLKDRPEITRLLKDIEDPAVRAIIVVDVQRLSRGDLEDAGRLIRLLRYTNTYVITPMKIYDLRDEYDRDAFERELKRGNEYLEYFKKIQARGKLLSVKEGNYVGSTAPY
;
A
#
# COMPACT_ATOMS: atom_id res chain seq x y z
N MET A 1 24.75 -13.45 -9.12
CA MET A 1 25.19 -12.07 -8.79
C MET A 1 24.10 -11.38 -8.00
N TYR A 2 24.41 -10.88 -6.85
CA TYR A 2 23.43 -10.16 -6.04
C TYR A 2 23.30 -8.73 -6.58
N LYS A 3 22.04 -8.28 -6.70
CA LYS A 3 21.77 -6.90 -7.08
C LYS A 3 22.08 -5.99 -5.89
N GLU A 4 22.91 -5.00 -6.12
CA GLU A 4 23.18 -3.97 -5.12
C GLU A 4 22.22 -2.79 -5.30
N TYR A 5 21.64 -2.35 -4.20
CA TYR A 5 20.82 -1.15 -4.16
C TYR A 5 21.62 -0.01 -3.53
N PRO A 6 21.36 1.26 -3.92
CA PRO A 6 21.99 2.37 -3.25
C PRO A 6 21.61 2.43 -1.78
N HIS A 7 22.42 3.08 -0.98
CA HIS A 7 22.09 3.33 0.41
C HIS A 7 21.05 4.46 0.50
N PHE A 8 20.01 4.26 1.30
CA PHE A 8 18.99 5.25 1.58
C PHE A 8 19.08 5.73 3.01
N TYR A 9 18.64 6.98 3.24
CA TYR A 9 18.66 7.61 4.54
C TYR A 9 17.26 8.04 4.95
N TYR A 10 17.03 8.18 6.26
CA TYR A 10 15.75 8.61 6.80
C TYR A 10 15.26 9.96 6.25
N TYR A 11 16.19 10.85 5.88
CA TYR A 11 15.87 12.18 5.36
C TYR A 11 15.52 12.20 3.86
N ASP A 12 15.93 11.19 3.09
CA ASP A 12 15.61 11.08 1.66
C ASP A 12 14.50 10.09 1.34
N THR A 13 13.89 9.53 2.38
CA THR A 13 12.83 8.52 2.29
C THR A 13 11.53 9.08 2.85
N ARG A 14 10.41 8.75 2.18
CA ARG A 14 9.05 9.15 2.60
C ARG A 14 8.28 7.91 3.03
N GLU A 15 7.63 7.97 4.18
CA GLU A 15 6.78 6.88 4.68
C GLU A 15 5.34 7.10 4.22
N TYR A 16 4.72 6.03 3.71
CA TYR A 16 3.29 6.03 3.40
C TYR A 16 2.59 4.92 4.17
N GLY A 17 1.45 5.26 4.77
CA GLY A 17 0.62 4.33 5.50
C GLY A 17 -0.85 4.46 5.15
N ARG A 18 -1.53 3.32 5.07
CA ARG A 18 -2.96 3.23 4.80
C ARG A 18 -3.53 1.95 5.42
N LYS A 19 -4.68 2.06 6.07
CA LYS A 19 -5.44 0.88 6.49
C LYS A 19 -6.08 0.25 5.25
N SER A 20 -6.05 -1.06 5.17
CA SER A 20 -6.73 -1.81 4.12
C SER A 20 -7.79 -2.74 4.71
N ARG A 21 -8.64 -3.31 3.83
CA ARG A 21 -9.66 -4.28 4.23
C ARG A 21 -9.09 -5.59 4.75
N THR A 22 -7.81 -5.84 4.49
CA THR A 22 -7.10 -7.03 4.98
C THR A 22 -6.57 -6.85 6.40
N ASP A 23 -6.56 -5.63 6.92
CA ASP A 23 -6.19 -5.35 8.30
C ASP A 23 -7.30 -5.79 9.27
N ASP A 24 -6.95 -5.96 10.54
CA ASP A 24 -7.89 -6.35 11.57
C ASP A 24 -9.05 -5.35 11.66
N PRO A 25 -10.31 -5.78 11.41
CA PRO A 25 -11.46 -4.90 11.46
C PRO A 25 -11.77 -4.38 12.86
N LEU A 26 -11.24 -5.02 13.90
CA LEU A 26 -11.43 -4.59 15.29
C LEU A 26 -10.53 -3.41 15.67
N LEU A 27 -9.47 -3.17 14.91
CA LEU A 27 -8.57 -2.04 15.13
C LEU A 27 -9.05 -0.79 14.39
N SER A 28 -8.90 0.37 15.02
CA SER A 28 -9.17 1.65 14.35
C SER A 28 -8.11 1.93 13.28
N THR A 29 -8.39 2.90 12.41
CA THR A 29 -7.41 3.32 11.40
C THR A 29 -6.12 3.81 12.07
N GLU A 30 -6.24 4.60 13.13
CA GLU A 30 -5.09 5.13 13.88
C GLU A 30 -4.25 4.01 14.49
N GLU A 31 -4.88 3.01 15.09
CA GLU A 31 -4.19 1.84 15.66
C GLU A 31 -3.42 1.04 14.62
N VAL A 32 -4.01 0.83 13.44
CA VAL A 32 -3.35 0.14 12.33
C VAL A 32 -2.16 0.93 11.82
N LEU A 33 -2.34 2.23 11.60
CA LEU A 33 -1.26 3.11 11.12
C LEU A 33 -0.11 3.21 12.13
N GLU A 34 -0.43 3.29 13.41
CA GLU A 34 0.59 3.28 14.46
C GLU A 34 1.40 1.98 14.48
N LYS A 35 0.72 0.86 14.33
CA LYS A 35 1.34 -0.47 14.27
C LYS A 35 2.29 -0.59 13.07
N HIS A 36 1.84 -0.13 11.89
CA HIS A 36 2.66 -0.11 10.69
C HIS A 36 3.85 0.83 10.83
N SER A 37 3.63 2.01 11.40
CA SER A 37 4.68 3.00 11.61
C SER A 37 5.77 2.51 12.55
N LYS A 38 5.44 1.73 13.57
CA LYS A 38 6.42 1.09 14.46
C LYS A 38 7.34 0.12 13.69
N ILE A 39 6.76 -0.70 12.83
CA ILE A 39 7.52 -1.63 11.98
C ILE A 39 8.50 -0.87 11.09
N ILE A 40 8.03 0.19 10.46
CA ILE A 40 8.83 1.03 9.57
C ILE A 40 9.91 1.78 10.36
N GLU A 41 9.58 2.28 11.55
CA GLU A 41 10.54 2.98 12.41
C GLU A 41 11.70 2.07 12.82
N GLU A 42 11.42 0.84 13.22
CA GLU A 42 12.45 -0.16 13.54
C GLU A 42 13.37 -0.40 12.34
N TYR A 43 12.79 -0.54 11.16
CA TYR A 43 13.56 -0.69 9.92
C TYR A 43 14.42 0.55 9.65
N ALA A 44 13.83 1.74 9.74
CA ALA A 44 14.50 3.00 9.47
C ALA A 44 15.69 3.24 10.42
N ILE A 45 15.52 2.99 11.70
CA ILE A 45 16.60 3.10 12.69
C ILE A 45 17.73 2.14 12.35
N LYS A 46 17.40 0.92 11.96
CA LYS A 46 18.39 -0.12 11.66
C LYS A 46 19.10 0.10 10.33
N TYR A 47 18.38 0.51 9.29
CA TYR A 47 18.91 0.53 7.91
C TYR A 47 19.02 1.92 7.28
N LEU A 48 18.29 2.90 7.77
CA LEU A 48 18.26 4.25 7.20
C LEU A 48 18.96 5.30 8.09
N GLY A 49 19.55 4.86 9.17
CA GLY A 49 20.32 5.72 10.06
C GLY A 49 19.52 6.54 11.06
N GLY A 50 18.21 6.38 11.10
CA GLY A 50 17.33 7.07 12.06
C GLY A 50 15.87 6.96 11.70
N PRO A 51 14.95 7.41 12.60
CA PRO A 51 13.52 7.36 12.33
C PRO A 51 13.12 8.36 11.24
N ILE A 52 12.07 8.03 10.49
CA ILE A 52 11.50 8.95 9.49
C ILE A 52 10.90 10.16 10.23
N PRO A 53 11.26 11.38 9.86
CA PRO A 53 10.69 12.58 10.48
C PRO A 53 9.17 12.67 10.24
N PRO A 54 8.39 13.23 11.19
CA PRO A 54 6.94 13.35 11.04
C PRO A 54 6.50 14.07 9.76
N GLU A 55 7.25 15.09 9.32
CA GLU A 55 6.97 15.83 8.08
C GLU A 55 7.11 14.98 6.81
N ASN A 56 7.82 13.85 6.90
CA ASN A 56 8.04 12.90 5.81
C ASN A 56 7.12 11.68 5.90
N LYS A 57 6.10 11.73 6.75
CA LYS A 57 5.10 10.68 6.90
C LYS A 57 3.78 11.11 6.26
N TYR A 58 3.24 10.23 5.44
CA TYR A 58 1.98 10.44 4.69
C TYR A 58 1.01 9.34 5.11
N MET A 59 0.15 9.66 6.07
CA MET A 59 -0.79 8.70 6.67
C MET A 59 -2.20 8.95 6.18
N GLU A 60 -2.74 8.00 5.43
CA GLU A 60 -4.09 8.05 4.88
C GLU A 60 -5.11 7.63 5.93
N VAL A 61 -5.96 8.56 6.38
CA VAL A 61 -7.00 8.26 7.37
C VAL A 61 -8.34 7.93 6.74
N GLY A 62 -8.54 8.27 5.48
CA GLY A 62 -9.78 7.97 4.75
C GLY A 62 -9.78 6.56 4.14
N SER A 63 -10.98 6.02 3.95
CA SER A 63 -11.20 4.68 3.36
C SER A 63 -11.58 4.71 1.88
N GLY A 64 -11.41 5.86 1.19
CA GLY A 64 -11.82 6.06 -0.19
C GLY A 64 -11.17 5.11 -1.20
N GLU A 65 -11.89 4.79 -2.26
CA GLU A 65 -11.43 3.85 -3.29
C GLU A 65 -10.72 4.54 -4.47
N SER A 66 -10.92 5.85 -4.64
CA SER A 66 -10.27 6.61 -5.71
C SER A 66 -9.07 7.42 -5.21
N LEU A 67 -8.20 7.84 -6.13
CA LEU A 67 -7.10 8.75 -5.81
C LEU A 67 -7.59 10.07 -5.22
N LYS A 68 -8.81 10.52 -5.58
CA LYS A 68 -9.43 11.74 -5.03
C LYS A 68 -9.72 11.61 -3.53
N ASP A 69 -9.98 10.38 -3.06
CA ASP A 69 -10.28 10.08 -1.66
C ASP A 69 -9.01 9.75 -0.86
N ARG A 70 -7.86 9.92 -1.50
CA ARG A 70 -6.55 9.61 -0.93
C ARG A 70 -5.62 10.83 -1.06
N PRO A 71 -5.87 11.90 -0.28
CA PRO A 71 -5.08 13.13 -0.40
C PRO A 71 -3.59 12.94 -0.06
N GLU A 72 -3.27 12.04 0.84
CA GLU A 72 -1.89 11.81 1.25
C GLU A 72 -1.05 11.14 0.15
N ILE A 73 -1.59 10.16 -0.58
CA ILE A 73 -0.87 9.58 -1.72
C ILE A 73 -0.66 10.61 -2.82
N THR A 74 -1.65 11.46 -3.06
CA THR A 74 -1.56 12.54 -4.05
C THR A 74 -0.44 13.52 -3.68
N ARG A 75 -0.35 13.90 -2.42
CA ARG A 75 0.70 14.76 -1.90
C ARG A 75 2.08 14.09 -1.99
N LEU A 76 2.16 12.82 -1.65
CA LEU A 76 3.39 12.03 -1.76
C LEU A 76 3.88 11.95 -3.21
N LEU A 77 2.99 11.64 -4.15
CA LEU A 77 3.34 11.51 -5.57
C LEU A 77 3.82 12.83 -6.18
N LYS A 78 3.40 13.96 -5.62
CA LYS A 78 3.93 15.26 -5.98
C LYS A 78 5.34 15.48 -5.38
N ASP A 79 5.53 15.07 -4.13
CA ASP A 79 6.83 15.21 -3.45
C ASP A 79 7.95 14.41 -4.10
N ILE A 80 7.66 13.24 -4.63
CA ILE A 80 8.68 12.40 -5.27
C ILE A 80 9.20 12.98 -6.60
N GLU A 81 8.59 14.02 -7.11
CA GLU A 81 9.12 14.78 -8.25
C GLU A 81 10.40 15.53 -7.88
N ASP A 82 10.59 15.83 -6.59
CA ASP A 82 11.83 16.41 -6.08
C ASP A 82 12.94 15.34 -6.08
N PRO A 83 14.07 15.57 -6.77
CA PRO A 83 15.19 14.63 -6.81
C PRO A 83 15.80 14.31 -5.44
N ALA A 84 15.57 15.16 -4.43
CA ALA A 84 16.03 14.92 -3.06
C ALA A 84 15.26 13.75 -2.40
N VAL A 85 14.06 13.43 -2.89
CA VAL A 85 13.29 12.27 -2.43
C VAL A 85 13.70 11.07 -3.25
N ARG A 86 14.34 10.09 -2.63
CA ARG A 86 14.91 8.93 -3.32
C ARG A 86 14.10 7.67 -3.21
N ALA A 87 13.31 7.52 -2.14
CA ALA A 87 12.56 6.31 -1.88
C ALA A 87 11.25 6.57 -1.14
N ILE A 88 10.29 5.67 -1.34
CA ILE A 88 9.09 5.55 -0.53
C ILE A 88 9.23 4.27 0.29
N ILE A 89 8.93 4.33 1.58
CA ILE A 89 8.87 3.16 2.44
C ILE A 89 7.43 2.87 2.84
N VAL A 90 7.03 1.62 2.68
CA VAL A 90 5.69 1.11 3.02
C VAL A 90 5.83 -0.23 3.73
N VAL A 91 4.84 -0.60 4.54
CA VAL A 91 4.83 -1.89 5.23
C VAL A 91 4.67 -3.05 4.23
N ASP A 92 3.89 -2.83 3.18
CA ASP A 92 3.78 -3.72 2.02
C ASP A 92 3.36 -2.92 0.78
N VAL A 93 3.63 -3.48 -0.39
CA VAL A 93 3.38 -2.82 -1.69
C VAL A 93 1.90 -2.51 -1.91
N GLN A 94 1.00 -3.31 -1.36
CA GLN A 94 -0.44 -3.18 -1.55
C GLN A 94 -1.01 -1.88 -0.97
N ARG A 95 -0.28 -1.22 -0.06
CA ARG A 95 -0.68 0.08 0.51
C ARG A 95 -0.66 1.20 -0.53
N LEU A 96 0.17 1.07 -1.55
CA LEU A 96 0.35 2.11 -2.58
C LEU A 96 -0.77 2.12 -3.62
N SER A 97 -1.40 1.00 -3.89
CA SER A 97 -2.49 0.89 -4.87
C SER A 97 -3.66 0.12 -4.28
N ARG A 98 -4.88 0.49 -4.69
CA ARG A 98 -6.10 -0.22 -4.29
C ARG A 98 -6.58 -1.26 -5.28
N GLY A 99 -5.76 -1.55 -6.26
CA GLY A 99 -6.06 -2.68 -7.07
C GLY A 99 -6.73 -2.42 -8.38
N ASP A 100 -6.84 -1.20 -8.78
CA ASP A 100 -7.17 -0.81 -10.13
C ASP A 100 -5.90 -0.89 -10.98
N LEU A 101 -5.95 -1.61 -12.09
CA LEU A 101 -4.83 -1.75 -13.02
C LEU A 101 -4.38 -0.41 -13.60
N GLU A 102 -5.30 0.50 -13.84
CA GLU A 102 -4.98 1.83 -14.33
C GLU A 102 -4.20 2.64 -13.29
N ASP A 103 -4.65 2.61 -12.04
CA ASP A 103 -3.99 3.27 -10.92
C ASP A 103 -2.57 2.70 -10.71
N ALA A 104 -2.45 1.38 -10.71
CA ALA A 104 -1.16 0.69 -10.60
C ALA A 104 -0.21 1.07 -11.75
N GLY A 105 -0.71 1.14 -12.97
CA GLY A 105 0.08 1.52 -14.13
C GLY A 105 0.60 2.96 -14.05
N ARG A 106 -0.23 3.89 -13.58
CA ARG A 106 0.16 5.29 -13.37
C ARG A 106 1.23 5.40 -12.29
N LEU A 107 1.05 4.71 -11.19
CA LEU A 107 2.00 4.67 -10.07
C LEU A 107 3.37 4.17 -10.54
N ILE A 108 3.40 3.04 -11.24
CA ILE A 108 4.65 2.45 -11.75
C ILE A 108 5.36 3.39 -12.70
N ARG A 109 4.63 4.01 -13.64
CA ARG A 109 5.21 4.97 -14.58
C ARG A 109 5.82 6.17 -13.88
N LEU A 110 5.12 6.71 -12.88
CA LEU A 110 5.61 7.86 -12.12
C LEU A 110 6.86 7.52 -11.32
N LEU A 111 6.87 6.38 -10.63
CA LEU A 111 8.02 5.92 -9.86
C LEU A 111 9.25 5.67 -10.76
N ARG A 112 9.03 5.16 -11.96
CA ARG A 112 10.10 4.98 -12.95
C ARG A 112 10.62 6.32 -13.46
N TYR A 113 9.72 7.24 -13.79
CA TYR A 113 10.08 8.56 -14.30
C TYR A 113 10.87 9.37 -13.28
N THR A 114 10.49 9.31 -12.01
CA THR A 114 11.14 10.04 -10.92
C THR A 114 12.36 9.32 -10.35
N ASN A 115 12.66 8.10 -10.82
CA ASN A 115 13.73 7.24 -10.29
C ASN A 115 13.58 6.96 -8.78
N THR A 116 12.35 6.83 -8.31
CA THR A 116 12.04 6.59 -6.91
C THR A 116 12.00 5.10 -6.63
N TYR A 117 12.73 4.66 -5.60
CA TYR A 117 12.72 3.28 -5.13
C TYR A 117 11.53 3.06 -4.19
N VAL A 118 11.06 1.81 -4.11
CA VAL A 118 10.09 1.41 -3.10
C VAL A 118 10.76 0.46 -2.12
N ILE A 119 10.70 0.79 -0.84
CA ILE A 119 11.28 0.00 0.25
C ILE A 119 10.15 -0.64 1.04
N THR A 120 10.27 -1.94 1.27
CA THR A 120 9.45 -2.65 2.26
C THR A 120 10.40 -3.35 3.24
N PRO A 121 9.94 -3.76 4.43
CA PRO A 121 10.79 -4.53 5.34
C PRO A 121 11.36 -5.83 4.73
N MET A 122 10.70 -6.35 3.70
CA MET A 122 11.09 -7.61 3.05
C MET A 122 11.96 -7.43 1.82
N LYS A 123 11.80 -6.31 1.09
CA LYS A 123 12.48 -6.14 -0.20
C LYS A 123 12.51 -4.66 -0.62
N ILE A 124 13.55 -4.30 -1.36
CA ILE A 124 13.66 -3.02 -2.07
C ILE A 124 13.34 -3.27 -3.55
N TYR A 125 12.57 -2.37 -4.16
CA TYR A 125 12.20 -2.44 -5.57
C TYR A 125 12.74 -1.23 -6.32
N ASP A 126 13.45 -1.50 -7.41
CA ASP A 126 13.81 -0.52 -8.45
C ASP A 126 12.92 -0.79 -9.67
N LEU A 127 11.90 0.04 -9.88
CA LEU A 127 10.92 -0.21 -10.95
C LEU A 127 11.45 0.03 -12.36
N ARG A 128 12.68 0.49 -12.50
CA ARG A 128 13.39 0.55 -13.79
C ARG A 128 13.95 -0.83 -14.16
N ASP A 129 14.21 -1.66 -13.17
CA ASP A 129 14.64 -3.04 -13.35
C ASP A 129 13.43 -3.94 -13.64
N GLU A 130 13.53 -4.76 -14.67
CA GLU A 130 12.44 -5.62 -15.11
C GLU A 130 12.02 -6.65 -14.04
N TYR A 131 12.97 -7.27 -13.38
CA TYR A 131 12.71 -8.27 -12.35
C TYR A 131 12.00 -7.67 -11.13
N ASP A 132 12.47 -6.50 -10.69
CA ASP A 132 11.84 -5.81 -9.56
C ASP A 132 10.44 -5.32 -9.93
N ARG A 133 10.27 -4.81 -11.14
CA ARG A 133 8.97 -4.37 -11.64
C ARG A 133 7.98 -5.53 -11.70
N ASP A 134 8.37 -6.67 -12.22
CA ASP A 134 7.54 -7.87 -12.27
C ASP A 134 7.16 -8.35 -10.87
N ALA A 135 8.11 -8.35 -9.94
CA ALA A 135 7.85 -8.71 -8.55
C ALA A 135 6.87 -7.73 -7.89
N PHE A 136 7.03 -6.44 -8.14
CA PHE A 136 6.14 -5.40 -7.64
C PHE A 136 4.72 -5.56 -8.18
N GLU A 137 4.58 -5.78 -9.48
CA GLU A 137 3.29 -6.02 -10.14
C GLU A 137 2.59 -7.27 -9.60
N ARG A 138 3.33 -8.35 -9.36
CA ARG A 138 2.77 -9.56 -8.75
C ARG A 138 2.23 -9.30 -7.35
N GLU A 139 2.94 -8.55 -6.53
CA GLU A 139 2.47 -8.20 -5.19
C GLU A 139 1.22 -7.30 -5.23
N LEU A 140 1.15 -6.35 -6.15
CA LEU A 140 -0.06 -5.55 -6.35
C LEU A 140 -1.26 -6.40 -6.77
N LYS A 141 -1.06 -7.32 -7.72
CA LYS A 141 -2.11 -8.23 -8.21
C LYS A 141 -2.57 -9.19 -7.13
N ARG A 142 -1.66 -9.70 -6.30
CA ARG A 142 -2.00 -10.62 -5.22
C ARG A 142 -3.04 -10.00 -4.28
N GLY A 143 -2.85 -8.77 -3.88
CA GLY A 143 -3.83 -8.05 -3.05
C GLY A 143 -5.20 -7.93 -3.73
N ASN A 144 -5.22 -7.66 -5.03
CA ASN A 144 -6.42 -7.56 -5.85
C ASN A 144 -7.15 -8.88 -6.00
N GLU A 145 -6.43 -9.91 -6.40
CA GLU A 145 -7.00 -11.26 -6.58
C GLU A 145 -7.64 -11.76 -5.29
N TYR A 146 -7.02 -11.50 -4.15
CA TYR A 146 -7.56 -11.86 -2.85
C TYR A 146 -8.88 -11.14 -2.57
N LEU A 147 -8.97 -9.83 -2.82
CA LEU A 147 -10.20 -9.06 -2.63
C LEU A 147 -11.31 -9.50 -3.58
N GLU A 148 -10.99 -9.75 -4.84
CA GLU A 148 -11.94 -10.26 -5.84
C GLU A 148 -12.46 -11.64 -5.46
N TYR A 149 -11.58 -12.53 -5.02
CA TYR A 149 -11.94 -13.85 -4.55
C TYR A 149 -12.88 -13.78 -3.34
N PHE A 150 -12.57 -12.91 -2.37
CA PHE A 150 -13.39 -12.70 -1.18
C PHE A 150 -14.80 -12.18 -1.53
N LYS A 151 -14.89 -11.22 -2.44
CA LYS A 151 -16.16 -10.71 -2.95
C LYS A 151 -16.99 -11.81 -3.61
N LYS A 152 -16.37 -12.68 -4.40
CA LYS A 152 -17.04 -13.82 -5.02
C LYS A 152 -17.60 -14.81 -4.00
N ILE A 153 -16.86 -15.11 -2.95
CA ILE A 153 -17.33 -15.98 -1.86
C ILE A 153 -18.52 -15.36 -1.16
N GLN A 154 -18.47 -14.07 -0.82
CA GLN A 154 -19.59 -13.38 -0.19
C GLN A 154 -20.83 -13.36 -1.07
N ALA A 155 -20.69 -13.11 -2.36
CA ALA A 155 -21.78 -13.13 -3.32
C ALA A 155 -22.43 -14.52 -3.42
N ARG A 156 -21.62 -15.59 -3.45
CA ARG A 156 -22.11 -16.98 -3.45
C ARG A 156 -22.85 -17.31 -2.16
N GLY A 157 -22.32 -16.90 -1.01
CA GLY A 157 -22.95 -17.11 0.28
C GLY A 157 -24.33 -16.44 0.35
N LYS A 158 -24.44 -15.22 -0.09
CA LYS A 158 -25.72 -14.50 -0.17
C LYS A 158 -26.71 -15.19 -1.10
N LEU A 159 -26.26 -15.63 -2.25
CA LEU A 159 -27.11 -16.31 -3.23
C LEU A 159 -27.63 -17.64 -2.70
N LEU A 160 -26.79 -18.43 -2.05
CA LEU A 160 -27.18 -19.69 -1.42
C LEU A 160 -28.19 -19.46 -0.30
N SER A 161 -27.99 -18.49 0.56
CA SER A 161 -28.91 -18.13 1.64
C SER A 161 -30.26 -17.70 1.12
N VAL A 162 -30.32 -16.95 0.04
CA VAL A 162 -31.60 -16.57 -0.61
C VAL A 162 -32.31 -17.79 -1.17
N LYS A 163 -31.58 -18.71 -1.83
CA LYS A 163 -32.18 -19.96 -2.36
C LYS A 163 -32.70 -20.88 -1.27
N GLU A 164 -32.10 -20.89 -0.09
CA GLU A 164 -32.53 -21.66 1.07
C GLU A 164 -33.66 -20.98 1.87
N GLY A 165 -34.13 -19.82 1.43
CA GLY A 165 -35.16 -19.05 2.11
C GLY A 165 -34.63 -18.18 3.26
N ASN A 166 -33.35 -18.11 3.45
CA ASN A 166 -32.72 -17.24 4.46
C ASN A 166 -32.48 -15.84 3.89
N TYR A 167 -32.83 -14.83 4.67
CA TYR A 167 -32.58 -13.46 4.29
C TYR A 167 -31.23 -13.01 4.83
N VAL A 168 -30.38 -12.50 3.93
CA VAL A 168 -29.03 -11.96 4.28
C VAL A 168 -28.99 -10.49 3.95
N GLY A 169 -29.21 -9.65 4.93
CA GLY A 169 -29.17 -8.21 4.77
C GLY A 169 -29.26 -7.50 6.13
N SER A 170 -28.99 -6.20 6.15
CA SER A 170 -29.05 -5.38 7.37
C SER A 170 -30.48 -5.18 7.88
N THR A 171 -31.47 -5.40 7.04
CA THR A 171 -32.90 -5.26 7.36
C THR A 171 -33.64 -6.55 7.06
N ALA A 172 -33.37 -7.58 7.86
CA ALA A 172 -34.17 -8.79 7.80
C ALA A 172 -35.61 -8.46 8.13
N PRO A 173 -36.59 -8.83 7.29
CA PRO A 173 -38.00 -8.50 7.53
C PRO A 173 -38.65 -9.34 8.64
N TYR A 174 -37.91 -10.19 9.29
CA TYR A 174 -38.37 -11.00 10.42
C TYR A 174 -37.30 -11.36 11.38
#